data_b129f74cf2c2e3e0a2e84b6f1835d968
#
_entry.id   b129f74cf2c2e3e0a2e84b6f1835d968
#
_cell.length_a   1.000
_cell.length_b   1.000
_cell.length_c   1.000
_cell.angle_alpha   90.00
_cell.angle_beta   90.00
_cell.angle_gamma   90.00
#
_symmetry.space_group_name_H-M   'P 1'
#
loop_
_entity.id
_entity.type
_entity.pdbx_description
1 polymer ?
#
loop_
_entity_poly.entity_id
_entity_poly.type
_entity_poly.pdbx_seq_one_letter_code
_entity_poly.pdbx_strand_id
1 'polypeptide(L)'
;MKRLIYLVSYLSVSVFFLSSCDKGETETAANPADYLRNDDQKAMVSTLKNLADGHLYSVKYSPDYHIDEVMSSGGASSSMQLLGKVVPMLTTVPLGKADGGVDFGCSAFCVKSPEGDVLVGRNFDYRFVSSSNVLVHNVTKGVHESICISALPFLDKDTYVAGALSDGKTDLSIPVTASIYCCLDGMNDAGLFIGVLSLRGTGGAVQHDPGKSDIVPTLAIRLVLDRCTSVEQAVEVFRSHNFFADGENSDSNYHFLIADASGKSVVVEYYRPGEVPPLSDPSAKDWTMNLLDTDHVTNFYLSEGWRNVGGGKERYDKLHETLEKKNRVMTEDECMSLLDAVHTDLQSEGGDITSNTQWSVVYNLTKKTATICVDKDYNRKLPYRL
;
A
#
# COMPACT_ATOMS: atom_id res chain seq x y z
N MET A 1 -20.94 -5.25 -44.17
CA MET A 1 -20.01 -6.05 -43.37
C MET A 1 -18.65 -5.40 -43.48
N LYS A 2 -18.36 -4.43 -42.66
CA LYS A 2 -17.02 -3.81 -42.53
C LYS A 2 -16.71 -3.76 -41.06
N ARG A 3 -15.73 -4.59 -40.63
CA ARG A 3 -15.15 -4.54 -39.29
C ARG A 3 -14.29 -3.29 -39.21
N LEU A 4 -14.66 -2.36 -38.35
CA LEU A 4 -13.85 -1.21 -37.99
C LEU A 4 -12.91 -1.65 -36.88
N ILE A 5 -11.62 -1.76 -37.20
CA ILE A 5 -10.55 -2.03 -36.25
C ILE A 5 -10.17 -0.68 -35.66
N TYR A 6 -10.46 -0.46 -34.38
CA TYR A 6 -9.91 0.67 -33.63
C TYR A 6 -8.47 0.34 -33.24
N LEU A 7 -7.54 1.01 -33.92
CA LEU A 7 -6.14 1.03 -33.55
C LEU A 7 -6.00 2.03 -32.38
N VAL A 8 -5.90 1.49 -31.16
CA VAL A 8 -5.47 2.30 -30.01
C VAL A 8 -3.96 2.41 -30.12
N SER A 9 -3.48 3.59 -30.49
CA SER A 9 -2.06 3.91 -30.51
C SER A 9 -1.55 4.04 -29.07
N TYR A 10 -0.86 3.01 -28.59
CA TYR A 10 -0.02 3.09 -27.41
C TYR A 10 1.14 4.04 -27.72
N LEU A 11 1.13 5.22 -27.13
CA LEU A 11 2.32 6.07 -27.06
C LEU A 11 3.28 5.46 -26.04
N SER A 12 4.08 4.51 -26.49
CA SER A 12 5.25 4.07 -25.75
C SER A 12 6.30 5.18 -25.83
N VAL A 13 6.45 5.95 -24.76
CA VAL A 13 7.61 6.81 -24.58
C VAL A 13 8.78 5.92 -24.20
N SER A 14 9.39 5.31 -25.21
CA SER A 14 10.68 4.69 -25.05
C SER A 14 11.70 5.83 -24.97
N VAL A 15 12.38 5.96 -23.85
CA VAL A 15 13.61 6.76 -23.79
C VAL A 15 14.63 6.02 -24.64
N PHE A 16 14.73 6.40 -25.91
CA PHE A 16 15.82 6.00 -26.78
C PHE A 16 17.08 6.71 -26.29
N PHE A 17 17.98 5.98 -25.66
CA PHE A 17 19.39 6.36 -25.73
C PHE A 17 19.82 6.22 -27.19
N LEU A 18 19.83 7.33 -27.90
CA LEU A 18 20.49 7.41 -29.19
C LEU A 18 21.99 7.21 -28.91
N SER A 19 22.48 6.01 -29.12
CA SER A 19 23.93 5.80 -29.30
C SER A 19 24.33 6.44 -30.65
N SER A 20 24.67 7.71 -30.60
CA SER A 20 25.47 8.34 -31.63
C SER A 20 26.91 7.87 -31.41
N CYS A 21 27.39 7.02 -32.31
CA CYS A 21 28.82 6.78 -32.44
C CYS A 21 29.45 8.08 -32.97
N ASP A 22 29.95 8.92 -32.06
CA ASP A 22 30.99 9.85 -32.36
C ASP A 22 31.99 9.94 -31.21
N LYS A 23 33.23 10.20 -31.58
CA LYS A 23 34.44 9.95 -30.81
C LYS A 23 34.59 10.91 -29.63
N GLY A 24 34.74 10.37 -28.44
CA GLY A 24 35.71 10.89 -27.48
C GLY A 24 35.26 11.95 -26.49
N GLU A 25 34.00 11.93 -25.99
CA GLU A 25 33.69 12.53 -24.69
C GLU A 25 33.01 11.46 -23.83
N THR A 26 33.61 11.14 -22.69
CA THR A 26 32.95 10.39 -21.65
C THR A 26 31.82 11.25 -21.15
N GLU A 27 30.58 11.04 -21.65
CA GLU A 27 29.38 11.53 -20.99
C GLU A 27 29.42 10.97 -19.58
N THR A 28 29.75 11.82 -18.61
CA THR A 28 29.53 11.51 -17.20
C THR A 28 28.03 11.30 -17.06
N ALA A 29 27.61 10.08 -16.75
CA ALA A 29 26.22 9.79 -16.44
C ALA A 29 25.72 10.84 -15.45
N ALA A 30 24.62 11.53 -15.79
CA ALA A 30 24.07 12.57 -14.94
C ALA A 30 23.78 11.99 -13.55
N ASN A 31 24.16 12.73 -12.51
CA ASN A 31 23.91 12.28 -11.14
C ASN A 31 22.37 12.26 -10.92
N PRO A 32 21.74 11.14 -10.55
CA PRO A 32 20.31 11.08 -10.31
C PRO A 32 19.79 12.15 -9.35
N ALA A 33 20.61 12.60 -8.38
CA ALA A 33 20.29 13.72 -7.50
C ALA A 33 20.06 15.06 -8.25
N ASP A 34 20.55 15.22 -9.47
CA ASP A 34 20.34 16.42 -10.30
C ASP A 34 18.89 16.53 -10.82
N TYR A 35 18.15 15.43 -10.76
CA TYR A 35 16.74 15.38 -11.15
C TYR A 35 15.77 15.70 -10.01
N LEU A 36 16.25 15.87 -8.78
CA LEU A 36 15.46 16.31 -7.65
C LEU A 36 15.15 17.81 -7.78
N ARG A 37 13.92 18.21 -7.45
CA ARG A 37 13.44 19.57 -7.71
C ARG A 37 13.99 20.63 -6.77
N ASN A 38 14.33 20.26 -5.54
CA ASN A 38 14.73 21.21 -4.51
C ASN A 38 15.67 20.61 -3.47
N ASP A 39 16.22 21.46 -2.61
CA ASP A 39 17.17 21.05 -1.60
C ASP A 39 16.52 20.22 -0.47
N ASP A 40 15.22 20.41 -0.19
CA ASP A 40 14.49 19.60 0.77
C ASP A 40 14.42 18.13 0.32
N GLN A 41 14.20 17.88 -0.96
CA GLN A 41 14.25 16.52 -1.53
C GLN A 41 15.64 15.92 -1.45
N LYS A 42 16.69 16.70 -1.73
CA LYS A 42 18.08 16.23 -1.58
C LYS A 42 18.41 15.91 -0.12
N ALA A 43 17.96 16.75 0.82
CA ALA A 43 18.09 16.50 2.24
C ALA A 43 17.35 15.22 2.68
N MET A 44 16.11 15.01 2.19
CA MET A 44 15.35 13.79 2.41
C MET A 44 16.11 12.55 1.91
N VAL A 45 16.56 12.55 0.67
CA VAL A 45 17.31 11.43 0.07
C VAL A 45 18.59 11.12 0.86
N SER A 46 19.26 12.13 1.43
CA SER A 46 20.44 11.91 2.27
C SER A 46 20.16 11.12 3.55
N THR A 47 18.89 11.00 3.96
CA THR A 47 18.46 10.19 5.12
C THR A 47 18.20 8.73 4.79
N LEU A 48 18.26 8.35 3.51
CA LEU A 48 18.01 6.98 3.06
C LEU A 48 19.01 6.00 3.71
N LYS A 49 18.48 4.93 4.30
CA LYS A 49 19.27 3.87 4.95
C LYS A 49 18.77 2.51 4.50
N ASN A 50 19.68 1.61 4.17
CA ASN A 50 19.38 0.20 3.98
C ASN A 50 19.29 -0.47 5.36
N LEU A 51 18.10 -0.97 5.71
CA LEU A 51 17.85 -1.65 6.99
C LEU A 51 17.97 -3.16 6.90
N ALA A 52 17.74 -3.74 5.73
CA ALA A 52 17.68 -5.19 5.53
C ALA A 52 18.12 -5.58 4.11
N ASP A 53 19.40 -5.50 3.83
CA ASP A 53 20.09 -6.10 2.67
C ASP A 53 19.35 -5.88 1.32
N GLY A 54 18.77 -4.69 1.12
CA GLY A 54 18.01 -4.33 -0.09
C GLY A 54 16.53 -4.66 -0.03
N HIS A 55 16.04 -5.38 0.97
CA HIS A 55 14.62 -5.72 1.13
C HIS A 55 13.83 -4.60 1.80
N LEU A 56 14.46 -3.83 2.70
CA LEU A 56 13.87 -2.68 3.35
C LEU A 56 14.86 -1.54 3.47
N TYR A 57 14.43 -0.38 3.00
CA TYR A 57 15.09 0.91 3.23
C TYR A 57 14.25 1.74 4.18
N SER A 58 14.83 2.76 4.81
CA SER A 58 14.08 3.80 5.50
C SER A 58 14.45 5.17 4.97
N VAL A 59 13.49 6.09 4.96
CA VAL A 59 13.70 7.50 4.62
C VAL A 59 12.92 8.38 5.59
N LYS A 60 13.53 9.51 6.00
CA LYS A 60 12.82 10.56 6.72
C LYS A 60 12.28 11.57 5.71
N TYR A 61 10.98 11.49 5.43
CA TYR A 61 10.30 12.27 4.42
C TYR A 61 9.87 13.62 5.00
N SER A 62 10.40 14.71 4.51
CA SER A 62 10.11 16.08 4.99
C SER A 62 9.62 17.05 3.92
N PRO A 63 9.81 16.80 2.59
CA PRO A 63 9.31 17.70 1.55
C PRO A 63 7.78 17.76 1.53
N ASP A 64 7.25 18.86 0.99
CA ASP A 64 5.85 18.90 0.57
C ASP A 64 5.64 17.94 -0.59
N TYR A 65 4.65 17.06 -0.49
CA TYR A 65 4.26 16.11 -1.54
C TYR A 65 2.94 16.51 -2.20
N HIS A 66 2.49 17.73 -1.98
CA HIS A 66 1.39 18.38 -2.73
C HIS A 66 0.03 17.66 -2.62
N ILE A 67 -0.29 17.06 -1.46
CA ILE A 67 -1.55 16.35 -1.29
C ILE A 67 -2.77 17.28 -1.42
N ASP A 68 -2.64 18.52 -0.98
CA ASP A 68 -3.72 19.51 -1.07
C ASP A 68 -4.01 19.91 -2.53
N GLU A 69 -2.98 20.03 -3.36
CA GLU A 69 -3.12 20.27 -4.80
C GLU A 69 -3.76 19.07 -5.50
N VAL A 70 -3.37 17.85 -5.14
CA VAL A 70 -4.01 16.63 -5.66
C VAL A 70 -5.50 16.63 -5.33
N MET A 71 -5.86 16.88 -4.07
CA MET A 71 -7.26 16.85 -3.63
C MET A 71 -8.07 18.02 -4.22
N SER A 72 -7.52 19.24 -4.27
CA SER A 72 -8.19 20.40 -4.88
C SER A 72 -8.41 20.25 -6.39
N SER A 73 -7.60 19.43 -7.06
CA SER A 73 -7.77 19.06 -8.47
C SER A 73 -8.76 17.90 -8.70
N GLY A 74 -9.55 17.51 -7.68
CA GLY A 74 -10.54 16.43 -7.73
C GLY A 74 -10.02 15.06 -7.34
N GLY A 75 -8.81 14.94 -6.76
CA GLY A 75 -8.22 13.68 -6.35
C GLY A 75 -7.73 12.82 -7.51
N ALA A 76 -7.88 11.49 -7.41
CA ALA A 76 -7.49 10.56 -8.46
C ALA A 76 -8.38 9.30 -8.46
N SER A 77 -8.82 8.87 -9.64
CA SER A 77 -9.64 7.68 -9.86
C SER A 77 -8.85 6.45 -10.30
N SER A 78 -7.51 6.57 -10.46
CA SER A 78 -6.61 5.44 -10.68
C SER A 78 -5.20 5.76 -10.18
N SER A 79 -4.42 4.73 -9.88
CA SER A 79 -3.01 4.86 -9.49
C SER A 79 -2.20 5.57 -10.57
N MET A 80 -2.47 5.28 -11.86
CA MET A 80 -1.82 5.96 -12.98
C MET A 80 -2.16 7.45 -13.03
N GLN A 81 -3.42 7.81 -12.76
CA GLN A 81 -3.82 9.22 -12.70
C GLN A 81 -3.15 9.93 -11.51
N LEU A 82 -3.09 9.28 -10.34
CA LEU A 82 -2.39 9.81 -9.17
C LEU A 82 -0.92 10.07 -9.49
N LEU A 83 -0.20 9.07 -9.98
CA LEU A 83 1.21 9.21 -10.35
C LEU A 83 1.42 10.25 -11.44
N GLY A 84 0.53 10.31 -12.44
CA GLY A 84 0.56 11.34 -13.49
C GLY A 84 0.43 12.76 -12.95
N LYS A 85 -0.30 12.97 -11.86
CA LYS A 85 -0.40 14.27 -11.17
C LYS A 85 0.84 14.57 -10.31
N VAL A 86 1.28 13.62 -9.48
CA VAL A 86 2.30 13.88 -8.45
C VAL A 86 3.73 13.82 -8.98
N VAL A 87 4.04 12.93 -9.92
CA VAL A 87 5.41 12.77 -10.43
C VAL A 87 5.96 14.08 -11.01
N PRO A 88 5.22 14.83 -11.85
CA PRO A 88 5.71 16.13 -12.33
C PRO A 88 5.91 17.18 -11.23
N MET A 89 5.26 17.03 -10.07
CA MET A 89 5.46 17.92 -8.92
C MET A 89 6.70 17.54 -8.12
N LEU A 90 7.00 16.24 -8.03
CA LEU A 90 8.04 15.68 -7.17
C LEU A 90 9.40 15.53 -7.86
N THR A 91 9.45 15.30 -9.17
CA THR A 91 10.70 15.05 -9.90
C THR A 91 10.66 15.64 -11.31
N THR A 92 11.83 15.79 -11.93
CA THR A 92 11.97 16.22 -13.32
C THR A 92 12.06 15.04 -14.29
N VAL A 93 12.12 13.80 -13.79
CA VAL A 93 12.22 12.57 -14.58
C VAL A 93 10.94 11.75 -14.42
N PRO A 94 10.36 11.21 -15.50
CA PRO A 94 9.27 10.26 -15.37
C PRO A 94 9.72 9.00 -14.61
N LEU A 95 8.87 8.49 -13.73
CA LEU A 95 9.08 7.18 -13.13
C LEU A 95 8.92 6.09 -14.20
N GLY A 96 9.51 4.93 -13.95
CA GLY A 96 9.40 3.76 -14.82
C GLY A 96 7.95 3.27 -14.99
N LYS A 97 7.77 2.09 -15.57
CA LYS A 97 6.44 1.51 -15.76
C LYS A 97 5.85 1.08 -14.41
N ALA A 98 4.91 1.86 -13.90
CA ALA A 98 4.11 1.47 -12.74
C ALA A 98 3.36 0.15 -13.03
N ASP A 99 3.27 -0.72 -12.04
CA ASP A 99 2.44 -1.92 -12.11
C ASP A 99 1.00 -1.50 -11.75
N GLY A 100 0.17 -1.32 -12.76
CA GLY A 100 -1.24 -0.97 -12.56
C GLY A 100 -2.07 -2.21 -12.25
N GLY A 101 -2.95 -2.14 -11.25
CA GLY A 101 -3.89 -3.19 -10.89
C GLY A 101 -3.22 -4.38 -10.21
N VAL A 102 -2.99 -4.29 -8.91
CA VAL A 102 -2.15 -5.25 -8.21
C VAL A 102 -2.96 -6.13 -7.29
N ASP A 103 -2.98 -7.41 -7.60
CA ASP A 103 -3.42 -8.44 -6.67
C ASP A 103 -2.34 -8.73 -5.64
N PHE A 104 -2.64 -8.49 -4.38
CA PHE A 104 -1.76 -8.85 -3.27
C PHE A 104 -2.53 -9.60 -2.18
N GLY A 105 -1.85 -10.56 -1.53
CA GLY A 105 -2.36 -11.24 -0.35
C GLY A 105 -2.15 -10.38 0.90
N CYS A 106 -2.89 -10.65 1.94
CA CYS A 106 -2.70 -9.94 3.20
C CYS A 106 -3.35 -10.64 4.38
N SER A 107 -2.87 -10.32 5.58
CA SER A 107 -3.53 -10.59 6.85
C SER A 107 -3.36 -9.41 7.79
N ALA A 108 -4.40 -9.06 8.55
CA ALA A 108 -4.29 -8.03 9.57
C ALA A 108 -5.22 -8.31 10.74
N PHE A 109 -4.79 -7.91 11.95
CA PHE A 109 -5.58 -8.05 13.19
C PHE A 109 -5.21 -6.97 14.22
N CYS A 110 -6.14 -6.67 15.12
CA CYS A 110 -5.98 -5.74 16.23
C CYS A 110 -6.25 -6.45 17.57
N VAL A 111 -5.36 -6.26 18.56
CA VAL A 111 -5.46 -6.87 19.89
C VAL A 111 -4.96 -5.89 20.95
N LYS A 112 -5.07 -6.27 22.23
CA LYS A 112 -4.43 -5.57 23.34
C LYS A 112 -3.23 -6.36 23.88
N SER A 113 -2.20 -5.67 24.35
CA SER A 113 -1.15 -6.31 25.13
C SER A 113 -1.62 -6.61 26.56
N PRO A 114 -0.91 -7.46 27.33
CA PRO A 114 -1.18 -7.65 28.75
C PRO A 114 -1.13 -6.35 29.57
N GLU A 115 -0.38 -5.35 29.12
CA GLU A 115 -0.26 -4.02 29.72
C GLU A 115 -1.37 -3.06 29.28
N GLY A 116 -2.20 -3.48 28.32
CA GLY A 116 -3.30 -2.68 27.77
C GLY A 116 -2.96 -1.85 26.53
N ASP A 117 -1.74 -1.95 26.00
CA ASP A 117 -1.38 -1.31 24.72
C ASP A 117 -2.19 -1.90 23.58
N VAL A 118 -2.57 -1.08 22.63
CA VAL A 118 -3.22 -1.53 21.40
C VAL A 118 -2.18 -1.93 20.38
N LEU A 119 -2.25 -3.17 19.91
CA LEU A 119 -1.33 -3.75 18.94
C LEU A 119 -2.07 -4.09 17.64
N VAL A 120 -1.44 -3.81 16.50
CA VAL A 120 -1.93 -4.26 15.19
C VAL A 120 -0.86 -5.10 14.52
N GLY A 121 -1.22 -6.34 14.15
CA GLY A 121 -0.38 -7.21 13.34
C GLY A 121 -0.78 -7.13 11.87
N ARG A 122 0.21 -7.13 10.96
CA ARG A 122 0.01 -7.00 9.51
C ARG A 122 1.01 -7.84 8.73
N ASN A 123 0.55 -8.70 7.80
CA ASN A 123 1.33 -9.31 6.72
C ASN A 123 0.94 -8.68 5.39
N PHE A 124 1.92 -8.26 4.61
CA PHE A 124 1.75 -7.92 3.21
C PHE A 124 2.36 -9.01 2.33
N ASP A 125 1.55 -9.60 1.46
CA ASP A 125 1.94 -10.70 0.58
C ASP A 125 1.83 -10.24 -0.87
N TYR A 126 2.86 -10.56 -1.67
CA TYR A 126 2.90 -10.17 -3.07
C TYR A 126 3.55 -11.25 -3.94
N ARG A 127 3.36 -11.17 -5.25
CA ARG A 127 3.78 -12.20 -6.22
C ARG A 127 5.29 -12.34 -6.44
N PHE A 128 6.10 -11.43 -5.93
CA PHE A 128 7.55 -11.54 -6.08
C PHE A 128 8.16 -12.49 -5.06
N VAL A 129 9.21 -13.18 -5.45
CA VAL A 129 10.03 -13.97 -4.50
C VAL A 129 10.50 -13.06 -3.38
N SER A 130 10.96 -11.86 -3.73
CA SER A 130 11.32 -10.81 -2.79
C SER A 130 11.14 -9.45 -3.47
N SER A 131 10.97 -8.40 -2.68
CA SER A 131 10.85 -7.04 -3.18
C SER A 131 11.66 -6.06 -2.33
N SER A 132 12.00 -4.91 -2.92
CA SER A 132 12.54 -3.77 -2.19
C SER A 132 11.41 -2.86 -1.75
N ASN A 133 11.46 -2.48 -0.48
CA ASN A 133 10.41 -1.70 0.17
C ASN A 133 11.03 -0.51 0.89
N VAL A 134 10.22 0.52 1.16
CA VAL A 134 10.65 1.70 1.90
C VAL A 134 9.75 1.94 3.10
N LEU A 135 10.33 1.98 4.28
CA LEU A 135 9.72 2.54 5.46
C LEU A 135 9.84 4.06 5.38
N VAL A 136 8.74 4.72 5.06
CA VAL A 136 8.66 6.17 4.96
C VAL A 136 8.27 6.72 6.33
N HIS A 137 9.17 7.45 6.96
CA HIS A 137 8.89 8.23 8.16
C HIS A 137 8.55 9.66 7.75
N ASN A 138 7.27 9.96 7.63
CA ASN A 138 6.79 11.27 7.22
C ASN A 138 6.82 12.28 8.37
N VAL A 139 7.56 13.36 8.19
CA VAL A 139 7.66 14.51 9.11
C VAL A 139 7.33 15.83 8.40
N THR A 140 6.60 15.76 7.30
CA THR A 140 6.17 16.93 6.53
C THR A 140 5.31 17.85 7.40
N LYS A 141 5.57 19.15 7.32
CA LYS A 141 4.84 20.15 8.13
C LYS A 141 3.36 20.23 7.72
N GLY A 142 2.50 20.39 8.71
CA GLY A 142 1.07 20.60 8.49
C GLY A 142 0.24 19.31 8.44
N VAL A 143 0.87 18.14 8.55
CA VAL A 143 0.22 16.83 8.65
C VAL A 143 0.69 16.08 9.89
N HIS A 144 0.00 15.00 10.28
CA HIS A 144 0.46 14.12 11.34
C HIS A 144 1.77 13.43 10.97
N GLU A 145 2.70 13.35 11.92
CA GLU A 145 3.88 12.50 11.79
C GLU A 145 3.44 11.04 11.67
N SER A 146 4.02 10.29 10.72
CA SER A 146 3.58 8.92 10.46
C SER A 146 4.71 8.05 9.94
N ILE A 147 4.58 6.74 10.17
CA ILE A 147 5.34 5.72 9.45
C ILE A 147 4.41 4.92 8.56
N CYS A 148 4.86 4.61 7.36
CA CYS A 148 4.17 3.73 6.44
C CYS A 148 5.17 2.90 5.63
N ILE A 149 4.74 1.72 5.14
CA ILE A 149 5.58 0.87 4.30
C ILE A 149 5.06 0.94 2.87
N SER A 150 5.97 1.27 1.95
CA SER A 150 5.74 1.37 0.51
C SER A 150 6.47 0.27 -0.22
N ALA A 151 5.79 -0.40 -1.15
CA ALA A 151 6.41 -1.37 -2.05
C ALA A 151 6.93 -0.67 -3.31
N LEU A 152 8.25 -0.60 -3.50
CA LEU A 152 8.85 0.03 -4.68
C LEU A 152 8.47 -0.64 -6.01
N PRO A 153 8.20 -1.96 -6.09
CA PRO A 153 7.71 -2.56 -7.34
C PRO A 153 6.44 -1.93 -7.92
N PHE A 154 5.64 -1.22 -7.11
CA PHE A 154 4.50 -0.45 -7.62
C PHE A 154 4.91 0.76 -8.45
N LEU A 155 6.14 1.25 -8.28
CA LEU A 155 6.69 2.33 -9.09
C LEU A 155 7.40 1.80 -10.34
N ASP A 156 8.12 0.68 -10.22
CA ASP A 156 8.74 -0.04 -11.34
C ASP A 156 9.01 -1.49 -10.93
N LYS A 157 8.21 -2.41 -11.45
CA LYS A 157 8.29 -3.85 -11.13
C LYS A 157 9.56 -4.52 -11.64
N ASP A 158 10.15 -4.00 -12.71
CA ASP A 158 11.30 -4.63 -13.36
C ASP A 158 12.61 -4.22 -12.66
N THR A 159 12.61 -3.08 -11.97
CA THR A 159 13.80 -2.51 -11.32
C THR A 159 13.87 -2.86 -9.83
N TYR A 160 12.74 -2.82 -9.09
CA TYR A 160 12.76 -2.87 -7.62
C TYR A 160 12.51 -4.27 -7.04
N VAL A 161 13.14 -5.27 -7.61
CA VAL A 161 13.30 -6.60 -6.99
C VAL A 161 14.61 -6.64 -6.19
N ALA A 162 14.65 -7.36 -5.07
CA ALA A 162 15.76 -7.33 -4.12
C ALA A 162 17.16 -7.57 -4.75
N GLY A 163 17.24 -8.48 -5.73
CA GLY A 163 18.51 -8.76 -6.42
C GLY A 163 19.04 -7.58 -7.24
N ALA A 164 18.20 -6.70 -7.75
CA ALA A 164 18.61 -5.53 -8.51
C ALA A 164 19.18 -4.43 -7.61
N LEU A 165 18.68 -4.30 -6.37
CA LEU A 165 19.14 -3.27 -5.42
C LEU A 165 20.35 -3.70 -4.60
N SER A 166 20.55 -4.99 -4.38
CA SER A 166 21.68 -5.51 -3.61
C SER A 166 23.02 -5.29 -4.29
N ASP A 167 23.08 -5.02 -5.59
CA ASP A 167 24.30 -4.79 -6.35
C ASP A 167 24.88 -3.36 -6.20
N GLY A 168 24.15 -2.47 -5.52
CA GLY A 168 24.54 -1.07 -5.28
C GLY A 168 24.53 -0.18 -6.53
N LYS A 169 23.98 -0.64 -7.66
CA LYS A 169 23.94 0.10 -8.92
C LYS A 169 22.64 0.87 -9.14
N THR A 170 21.57 0.50 -8.43
CA THR A 170 20.26 1.14 -8.57
C THR A 170 20.16 2.33 -7.63
N ASP A 171 19.92 3.51 -8.19
CA ASP A 171 19.70 4.73 -7.41
C ASP A 171 18.24 4.85 -7.01
N LEU A 172 17.99 5.02 -5.72
CA LEU A 172 16.68 5.20 -5.12
C LEU A 172 16.25 6.68 -4.99
N SER A 173 17.10 7.63 -5.37
CA SER A 173 16.85 9.07 -5.16
C SER A 173 15.53 9.53 -5.76
N ILE A 174 15.20 9.04 -6.95
CA ILE A 174 13.96 9.42 -7.66
C ILE A 174 12.74 8.66 -7.11
N PRO A 175 12.73 7.32 -7.05
CA PRO A 175 11.55 6.58 -6.61
C PRO A 175 11.17 6.87 -5.16
N VAL A 176 12.12 7.15 -4.28
CA VAL A 176 11.81 7.46 -2.88
C VAL A 176 10.99 8.76 -2.74
N THR A 177 11.09 9.70 -3.71
CA THR A 177 10.26 10.92 -3.70
C THR A 177 8.79 10.62 -3.90
N ALA A 178 8.43 9.58 -4.65
CA ALA A 178 7.05 9.16 -4.91
C ALA A 178 6.58 8.07 -3.93
N SER A 179 7.48 7.48 -3.12
CA SER A 179 7.14 6.38 -2.21
C SER A 179 6.06 6.75 -1.20
N ILE A 180 5.94 8.03 -0.84
CA ILE A 180 4.89 8.55 0.06
C ILE A 180 3.46 8.26 -0.46
N TYR A 181 3.28 8.14 -1.77
CA TYR A 181 2.01 7.81 -2.42
C TYR A 181 1.83 6.32 -2.74
N CYS A 182 2.76 5.48 -2.32
CA CYS A 182 2.71 4.03 -2.53
C CYS A 182 2.61 3.25 -1.21
N CYS A 183 2.18 3.91 -0.14
CA CYS A 183 2.00 3.31 1.18
C CYS A 183 0.83 2.31 1.17
N LEU A 184 1.02 1.15 1.78
CA LEU A 184 0.02 0.07 1.84
C LEU A 184 -0.49 -0.19 3.25
N ASP A 185 0.26 0.23 4.25
CA ASP A 185 -0.11 0.28 5.66
C ASP A 185 0.72 1.31 6.40
N GLY A 186 0.26 1.73 7.57
CA GLY A 186 1.01 2.65 8.40
C GLY A 186 0.28 3.06 9.67
N MET A 187 1.00 3.82 10.50
CA MET A 187 0.52 4.39 11.75
C MET A 187 0.98 5.84 11.87
N ASN A 188 0.14 6.71 12.44
CA ASN A 188 0.51 8.09 12.75
C ASN A 188 0.76 8.35 14.26
N ASP A 189 1.18 9.55 14.58
CA ASP A 189 1.52 10.01 15.94
C ASP A 189 0.31 10.08 16.89
N ALA A 190 -0.91 10.12 16.37
CA ALA A 190 -2.13 9.94 17.17
C ALA A 190 -2.36 8.47 17.59
N GLY A 191 -1.66 7.51 16.97
CA GLY A 191 -1.88 6.07 17.14
C GLY A 191 -3.04 5.56 16.32
N LEU A 192 -3.28 6.13 15.17
CA LEU A 192 -4.23 5.64 14.18
C LEU A 192 -3.48 4.81 13.15
N PHE A 193 -3.94 3.58 12.93
CA PHE A 193 -3.46 2.65 11.93
C PHE A 193 -4.46 2.51 10.79
N ILE A 194 -3.96 2.34 9.58
CA ILE A 194 -4.72 1.89 8.41
C ILE A 194 -3.86 0.95 7.56
N GLY A 195 -4.46 -0.14 7.06
CA GLY A 195 -3.82 -1.06 6.13
C GLY A 195 -4.81 -1.55 5.09
N VAL A 196 -4.40 -1.60 3.82
CA VAL A 196 -5.22 -2.09 2.70
C VAL A 196 -5.00 -3.57 2.45
N LEU A 197 -6.08 -4.29 2.12
CA LEU A 197 -6.03 -5.69 1.71
C LEU A 197 -6.84 -5.86 0.41
N SER A 198 -6.33 -6.65 -0.53
CA SER A 198 -7.01 -6.84 -1.81
C SER A 198 -8.12 -7.90 -1.73
N LEU A 199 -9.14 -7.70 -2.53
CA LEU A 199 -10.29 -8.58 -2.75
C LEU A 199 -10.36 -8.93 -4.22
N ARG A 200 -10.44 -10.22 -4.56
CA ARG A 200 -10.39 -10.71 -5.94
C ARG A 200 -11.74 -11.22 -6.44
N GLY A 201 -11.87 -11.23 -7.76
CA GLY A 201 -12.94 -11.97 -8.45
C GLY A 201 -14.28 -11.25 -8.55
N THR A 202 -14.31 -9.92 -8.32
CA THR A 202 -15.57 -9.16 -8.35
C THR A 202 -15.53 -7.89 -9.20
N GLY A 203 -14.38 -7.52 -9.75
CA GLY A 203 -14.17 -6.18 -10.29
C GLY A 203 -13.96 -5.14 -9.20
N GLY A 204 -13.45 -3.99 -9.59
CA GLY A 204 -13.13 -2.89 -8.69
C GLY A 204 -14.32 -2.01 -8.34
N ALA A 205 -14.40 -1.62 -7.08
CA ALA A 205 -15.40 -0.64 -6.66
C ALA A 205 -15.16 0.71 -7.33
N VAL A 206 -16.24 1.32 -7.79
CA VAL A 206 -16.25 2.64 -8.44
C VAL A 206 -17.47 3.40 -7.93
N GLN A 207 -17.26 4.60 -7.40
CA GLN A 207 -18.33 5.49 -6.95
C GLN A 207 -18.31 6.79 -7.76
N HIS A 208 -19.47 7.36 -8.02
CA HIS A 208 -19.64 8.59 -8.79
C HIS A 208 -20.67 9.52 -8.13
N ASP A 209 -20.23 10.24 -7.13
CA ASP A 209 -20.97 11.40 -6.62
C ASP A 209 -20.25 12.66 -7.17
N PRO A 210 -20.92 13.46 -8.04
CA PRO A 210 -20.28 14.62 -8.67
C PRO A 210 -19.87 15.71 -7.68
N GLY A 211 -20.35 15.63 -6.42
CA GLY A 211 -19.97 16.54 -5.35
C GLY A 211 -18.71 16.15 -4.58
N LYS A 212 -18.10 15.00 -4.89
CA LYS A 212 -16.96 14.46 -4.15
C LYS A 212 -15.72 14.32 -5.01
N SER A 213 -14.55 14.50 -4.39
CA SER A 213 -13.27 14.16 -5.02
C SER A 213 -13.03 12.65 -4.99
N ASP A 214 -12.25 12.15 -5.95
CA ASP A 214 -11.96 10.74 -6.11
C ASP A 214 -10.71 10.32 -5.30
N ILE A 215 -10.75 9.16 -4.68
CA ILE A 215 -9.62 8.58 -3.97
C ILE A 215 -9.38 7.12 -4.39
N VAL A 216 -8.11 6.78 -4.59
CA VAL A 216 -7.62 5.41 -4.74
C VAL A 216 -7.07 4.89 -3.40
N PRO A 217 -6.83 3.58 -3.24
CA PRO A 217 -6.40 2.99 -1.96
C PRO A 217 -5.22 3.70 -1.30
N THR A 218 -4.15 3.98 -2.05
CA THR A 218 -2.95 4.62 -1.50
C THR A 218 -3.17 6.08 -1.12
N LEU A 219 -4.02 6.79 -1.86
CA LEU A 219 -4.41 8.17 -1.52
C LEU A 219 -5.31 8.18 -0.27
N ALA A 220 -6.22 7.21 -0.11
CA ALA A 220 -7.03 7.04 1.09
C ALA A 220 -6.14 6.83 2.34
N ILE A 221 -5.14 5.93 2.24
CA ILE A 221 -4.18 5.70 3.33
C ILE A 221 -3.46 6.99 3.68
N ARG A 222 -3.00 7.74 2.67
CA ARG A 222 -2.26 8.99 2.93
C ARG A 222 -3.14 10.02 3.61
N LEU A 223 -4.38 10.24 3.15
CA LEU A 223 -5.33 11.17 3.77
C LEU A 223 -5.64 10.80 5.22
N VAL A 224 -5.84 9.52 5.50
CA VAL A 224 -6.10 9.04 6.87
C VAL A 224 -4.91 9.27 7.78
N LEU A 225 -3.70 8.89 7.36
CA LEU A 225 -2.49 9.07 8.17
C LEU A 225 -2.15 10.54 8.40
N ASP A 226 -2.45 11.42 7.44
CA ASP A 226 -2.13 12.85 7.51
C ASP A 226 -3.10 13.66 8.36
N ARG A 227 -4.40 13.29 8.38
CA ARG A 227 -5.47 14.19 8.81
C ARG A 227 -6.37 13.62 9.91
N CYS A 228 -6.24 12.33 10.24
CA CYS A 228 -7.15 11.68 11.17
C CYS A 228 -6.44 11.25 12.45
N THR A 229 -7.18 11.26 13.56
CA THR A 229 -6.70 10.84 14.88
C THR A 229 -7.51 9.69 15.47
N SER A 230 -8.63 9.31 14.82
CA SER A 230 -9.53 8.25 15.28
C SER A 230 -10.13 7.46 14.12
N VAL A 231 -10.65 6.27 14.43
CA VAL A 231 -11.39 5.43 13.48
C VAL A 231 -12.55 6.20 12.86
N GLU A 232 -13.31 7.02 13.62
CA GLU A 232 -14.44 7.79 13.12
C GLU A 232 -14.03 8.79 12.05
N GLN A 233 -12.94 9.53 12.29
CA GLN A 233 -12.41 10.48 11.31
C GLN A 233 -11.91 9.77 10.05
N ALA A 234 -11.24 8.63 10.21
CA ALA A 234 -10.79 7.82 9.07
C ALA A 234 -11.97 7.32 8.23
N VAL A 235 -13.04 6.82 8.86
CA VAL A 235 -14.26 6.40 8.19
C VAL A 235 -14.90 7.56 7.42
N GLU A 236 -14.85 8.79 7.96
CA GLU A 236 -15.39 9.98 7.30
C GLU A 236 -14.61 10.34 6.03
N VAL A 237 -13.30 10.05 5.96
CA VAL A 237 -12.54 10.18 4.70
C VAL A 237 -13.18 9.33 3.59
N PHE A 238 -13.53 8.07 3.88
CA PHE A 238 -14.19 7.20 2.89
C PHE A 238 -15.61 7.64 2.55
N ARG A 239 -16.36 8.22 3.49
CA ARG A 239 -17.73 8.72 3.25
C ARG A 239 -17.76 10.01 2.43
N SER A 240 -16.76 10.87 2.61
CA SER A 240 -16.71 12.19 1.97
C SER A 240 -16.07 12.20 0.58
N HIS A 241 -15.55 11.05 0.12
CA HIS A 241 -14.90 10.90 -1.19
C HIS A 241 -15.54 9.77 -2.00
N ASN A 242 -15.38 9.82 -3.32
CA ASN A 242 -15.64 8.66 -4.18
C ASN A 242 -14.46 7.69 -4.10
N PHE A 243 -14.73 6.45 -3.79
CA PHE A 243 -13.70 5.42 -3.80
C PHE A 243 -13.61 4.76 -5.18
N PHE A 244 -12.39 4.66 -5.69
CA PHE A 244 -12.03 3.91 -6.89
C PHE A 244 -10.98 2.86 -6.52
N ALA A 245 -11.25 1.60 -6.79
CA ALA A 245 -10.32 0.53 -6.49
C ALA A 245 -9.00 0.69 -7.26
N ASP A 246 -9.05 0.83 -8.58
CA ASP A 246 -7.94 1.29 -9.46
C ASP A 246 -8.46 1.55 -10.88
N GLY A 247 -9.32 2.55 -11.04
CA GLY A 247 -10.00 2.85 -12.29
C GLY A 247 -11.22 1.97 -12.56
N GLU A 248 -11.90 2.27 -13.67
CA GLU A 248 -13.20 1.65 -14.02
C GLU A 248 -13.11 0.18 -14.47
N ASN A 249 -11.92 -0.34 -14.75
CA ASN A 249 -11.69 -1.68 -15.30
C ASN A 249 -10.79 -2.54 -14.39
N SER A 250 -10.70 -2.20 -13.10
CA SER A 250 -9.94 -3.01 -12.16
C SER A 250 -10.62 -4.36 -11.92
N ASP A 251 -9.85 -5.44 -11.93
CA ASP A 251 -10.31 -6.78 -11.55
C ASP A 251 -10.25 -7.01 -10.04
N SER A 252 -9.64 -6.09 -9.30
CA SER A 252 -9.44 -6.16 -7.86
C SER A 252 -10.22 -5.07 -7.15
N ASN A 253 -10.82 -5.43 -6.03
CA ASN A 253 -11.39 -4.50 -5.06
C ASN A 253 -10.53 -4.51 -3.79
N TYR A 254 -10.86 -3.67 -2.83
CA TYR A 254 -10.09 -3.54 -1.59
C TYR A 254 -10.99 -3.34 -0.39
N HIS A 255 -10.47 -3.77 0.77
CA HIS A 255 -10.98 -3.34 2.06
C HIS A 255 -9.81 -2.87 2.96
N PHE A 256 -10.16 -2.19 4.05
CA PHE A 256 -9.18 -1.54 4.92
C PHE A 256 -9.46 -1.92 6.36
N LEU A 257 -8.45 -2.45 7.06
CA LEU A 257 -8.49 -2.48 8.52
C LEU A 257 -8.00 -1.12 9.03
N ILE A 258 -8.81 -0.50 9.86
CA ILE A 258 -8.52 0.76 10.55
C ILE A 258 -8.63 0.51 12.05
N ALA A 259 -7.65 0.94 12.83
CA ALA A 259 -7.65 0.80 14.28
C ALA A 259 -7.00 2.03 14.94
N ASP A 260 -7.42 2.38 16.14
CA ASP A 260 -6.83 3.49 16.89
C ASP A 260 -6.40 3.10 18.31
N ALA A 261 -5.69 4.00 18.98
CA ALA A 261 -5.12 3.78 20.31
C ALA A 261 -6.18 3.56 21.42
N SER A 262 -7.48 3.76 21.15
CA SER A 262 -8.56 3.40 22.07
C SER A 262 -8.84 1.88 22.08
N GLY A 263 -8.37 1.18 21.07
CA GLY A 263 -8.64 -0.24 20.81
C GLY A 263 -9.87 -0.46 19.93
N LYS A 264 -10.45 0.60 19.37
CA LYS A 264 -11.49 0.50 18.35
C LYS A 264 -10.87 0.05 17.05
N SER A 265 -11.52 -0.87 16.35
CA SER A 265 -11.17 -1.30 15.00
C SER A 265 -12.40 -1.48 14.13
N VAL A 266 -12.26 -1.24 12.83
CA VAL A 266 -13.31 -1.49 11.83
C VAL A 266 -12.66 -1.94 10.53
N VAL A 267 -13.44 -2.67 9.72
CA VAL A 267 -13.11 -2.90 8.31
C VAL A 267 -14.05 -2.08 7.44
N VAL A 268 -13.46 -1.26 6.55
CA VAL A 268 -14.17 -0.58 5.47
C VAL A 268 -14.12 -1.49 4.25
N GLU A 269 -15.27 -1.89 3.74
CA GLU A 269 -15.41 -2.78 2.58
C GLU A 269 -16.43 -2.23 1.61
N TYR A 270 -16.22 -2.42 0.31
CA TYR A 270 -17.17 -2.02 -0.72
C TYR A 270 -17.77 -3.25 -1.38
N TYR A 271 -19.10 -3.34 -1.43
CA TYR A 271 -19.85 -4.44 -1.99
C TYR A 271 -21.13 -3.93 -2.70
N ARG A 272 -21.88 -4.80 -3.35
CA ARG A 272 -23.16 -4.47 -3.98
C ARG A 272 -24.29 -5.21 -3.26
N PRO A 273 -25.12 -4.49 -2.48
CA PRO A 273 -26.22 -5.10 -1.76
C PRO A 273 -27.22 -5.80 -2.69
N GLY A 274 -27.62 -7.02 -2.34
CA GLY A 274 -28.59 -7.79 -3.12
C GLY A 274 -28.01 -8.56 -4.31
N GLU A 275 -26.72 -8.40 -4.62
CA GLU A 275 -26.01 -9.22 -5.59
C GLU A 275 -25.11 -10.24 -4.91
N VAL A 276 -24.89 -11.35 -5.60
CA VAL A 276 -23.92 -12.40 -5.21
C VAL A 276 -23.01 -12.64 -6.41
N PRO A 277 -21.68 -12.56 -6.27
CA PRO A 277 -20.78 -12.84 -7.37
C PRO A 277 -20.93 -14.24 -7.97
N PRO A 278 -20.75 -14.44 -9.30
CA PRO A 278 -20.29 -13.41 -10.24
C PRO A 278 -21.34 -12.34 -10.51
N LEU A 279 -20.88 -11.08 -10.59
CA LEU A 279 -21.76 -9.94 -10.82
C LEU A 279 -22.43 -9.99 -12.20
N SER A 280 -23.70 -9.64 -12.28
CA SER A 280 -24.45 -9.56 -13.54
C SER A 280 -23.93 -8.47 -14.47
N ASP A 281 -23.47 -7.36 -13.89
CA ASP A 281 -22.80 -6.26 -14.57
C ASP A 281 -21.61 -5.77 -13.72
N PRO A 282 -20.39 -6.23 -14.01
CA PRO A 282 -19.18 -5.78 -13.29
C PRO A 282 -18.89 -4.28 -13.47
N SER A 283 -19.43 -3.64 -14.53
CA SER A 283 -19.23 -2.21 -14.80
C SER A 283 -20.21 -1.29 -14.07
N ALA A 284 -21.23 -1.83 -13.40
CA ALA A 284 -22.19 -1.04 -12.65
C ALA A 284 -21.53 -0.30 -11.48
N LYS A 285 -22.04 0.91 -11.22
CA LYS A 285 -21.41 1.90 -10.32
C LYS A 285 -22.18 2.07 -9.00
N ASP A 286 -22.90 1.04 -8.58
CA ASP A 286 -23.73 1.02 -7.38
C ASP A 286 -23.04 0.38 -6.16
N TRP A 287 -21.72 0.48 -6.12
CA TRP A 287 -20.93 0.01 -5.00
C TRP A 287 -21.22 0.80 -3.72
N THR A 288 -21.50 0.07 -2.66
CA THR A 288 -21.86 0.62 -1.35
C THR A 288 -20.74 0.34 -0.35
N MET A 289 -20.38 1.36 0.41
CA MET A 289 -19.47 1.22 1.53
C MET A 289 -20.18 0.51 2.68
N ASN A 290 -19.56 -0.56 3.21
CA ASN A 290 -19.97 -1.27 4.41
C ASN A 290 -18.92 -1.10 5.51
N LEU A 291 -19.39 -0.92 6.73
CA LEU A 291 -18.55 -0.89 7.94
C LEU A 291 -18.79 -2.15 8.73
N LEU A 292 -17.74 -2.88 8.99
CA LEU A 292 -17.76 -4.13 9.69
C LEU A 292 -17.02 -3.96 11.02
N ASP A 293 -17.71 -4.17 12.12
CA ASP A 293 -17.13 -4.19 13.48
C ASP A 293 -16.39 -5.52 13.68
N THR A 294 -15.11 -5.51 13.34
CA THR A 294 -14.22 -6.67 13.42
C THR A 294 -12.79 -6.24 13.67
N ASP A 295 -12.04 -7.13 14.33
CA ASP A 295 -10.66 -6.93 14.72
C ASP A 295 -9.65 -7.70 13.84
N HIS A 296 -10.10 -8.46 12.83
CA HIS A 296 -9.21 -9.20 11.95
C HIS A 296 -9.82 -9.41 10.55
N VAL A 297 -8.95 -9.56 9.57
CA VAL A 297 -9.32 -9.63 8.15
C VAL A 297 -8.21 -10.23 7.30
N THR A 298 -8.59 -10.90 6.21
CA THR A 298 -7.70 -11.39 5.15
C THR A 298 -8.21 -10.95 3.78
N ASN A 299 -8.21 -11.79 2.74
CA ASN A 299 -8.50 -11.38 1.35
C ASN A 299 -9.83 -11.91 0.82
N PHE A 300 -10.85 -12.06 1.67
CA PHE A 300 -12.21 -12.38 1.24
C PHE A 300 -13.21 -11.42 1.88
N TYR A 301 -14.37 -11.29 1.24
CA TYR A 301 -15.43 -10.39 1.70
C TYR A 301 -16.04 -10.87 3.02
N LEU A 302 -16.26 -9.93 3.91
CA LEU A 302 -16.95 -10.16 5.19
C LEU A 302 -18.41 -9.75 5.14
N SER A 303 -18.83 -8.95 4.14
CA SER A 303 -20.21 -8.52 3.93
C SER A 303 -21.15 -9.71 3.70
N GLU A 304 -22.38 -9.60 4.22
CA GLU A 304 -23.38 -10.64 4.09
C GLU A 304 -23.66 -10.98 2.62
N GLY A 305 -23.79 -12.28 2.33
CA GLY A 305 -23.96 -12.79 0.96
C GLY A 305 -22.66 -12.89 0.14
N TRP A 306 -21.55 -12.24 0.58
CA TRP A 306 -20.29 -12.19 -0.15
C TRP A 306 -19.14 -12.99 0.51
N ARG A 307 -19.36 -13.58 1.69
CA ARG A 307 -18.31 -14.23 2.51
C ARG A 307 -17.52 -15.36 1.86
N ASN A 308 -18.00 -15.90 0.74
CA ASN A 308 -17.28 -16.96 0.01
C ASN A 308 -16.46 -16.44 -1.16
N VAL A 309 -16.39 -15.13 -1.35
CA VAL A 309 -15.70 -14.48 -2.46
C VAL A 309 -14.35 -13.95 -1.98
N GLY A 310 -13.29 -14.33 -2.68
CA GLY A 310 -11.91 -13.98 -2.34
C GLY A 310 -11.13 -15.16 -1.76
N GLY A 311 -9.98 -14.89 -1.17
CA GLY A 311 -9.02 -15.88 -0.69
C GLY A 311 -8.60 -15.69 0.76
N GLY A 312 -7.76 -16.59 1.26
CA GLY A 312 -7.18 -16.45 2.61
C GLY A 312 -8.09 -16.84 3.76
N LYS A 313 -9.16 -17.62 3.49
CA LYS A 313 -10.07 -18.09 4.55
C LYS A 313 -9.36 -18.94 5.61
N GLU A 314 -8.43 -19.80 5.21
CA GLU A 314 -7.65 -20.62 6.17
C GLU A 314 -6.80 -19.75 7.09
N ARG A 315 -6.20 -18.67 6.56
CA ARG A 315 -5.46 -17.69 7.36
C ARG A 315 -6.40 -16.94 8.32
N TYR A 316 -7.59 -16.58 7.84
CA TYR A 316 -8.62 -15.95 8.67
C TYR A 316 -9.07 -16.85 9.81
N ASP A 317 -9.39 -18.12 9.53
CA ASP A 317 -9.81 -19.09 10.53
C ASP A 317 -8.69 -19.29 11.59
N LYS A 318 -7.43 -19.34 11.17
CA LYS A 318 -6.26 -19.42 12.07
C LYS A 318 -6.11 -18.16 12.95
N LEU A 319 -6.30 -16.96 12.37
CA LEU A 319 -6.34 -15.72 13.14
C LEU A 319 -7.47 -15.79 14.17
N HIS A 320 -8.69 -16.06 13.71
CA HIS A 320 -9.88 -16.11 14.56
C HIS A 320 -9.71 -17.07 15.75
N GLU A 321 -9.33 -18.31 15.50
CA GLU A 321 -9.10 -19.30 16.54
C GLU A 321 -8.05 -18.86 17.57
N THR A 322 -6.94 -18.25 17.09
CA THR A 322 -5.87 -17.80 17.97
C THR A 322 -6.31 -16.60 18.81
N LEU A 323 -7.00 -15.63 18.20
CA LEU A 323 -7.51 -14.45 18.90
C LEU A 323 -8.56 -14.82 19.95
N GLU A 324 -9.49 -15.74 19.64
CA GLU A 324 -10.45 -16.27 20.61
C GLU A 324 -9.75 -16.98 21.77
N LYS A 325 -8.82 -17.90 21.47
CA LYS A 325 -8.06 -18.64 22.49
C LYS A 325 -7.26 -17.73 23.43
N LYS A 326 -6.77 -16.60 22.92
CA LYS A 326 -5.99 -15.61 23.66
C LYS A 326 -6.86 -14.52 24.30
N ASN A 327 -8.20 -14.59 24.16
CA ASN A 327 -9.12 -13.54 24.56
C ASN A 327 -8.71 -12.15 24.06
N ARG A 328 -8.10 -12.08 22.85
CA ARG A 328 -7.56 -10.86 22.21
C ARG A 328 -6.51 -10.14 23.05
N VAL A 329 -5.76 -10.88 23.87
CA VAL A 329 -4.64 -10.34 24.65
C VAL A 329 -3.36 -11.09 24.28
N MET A 330 -2.41 -10.37 23.68
CA MET A 330 -1.17 -10.94 23.15
C MET A 330 -0.01 -9.95 23.31
N THR A 331 1.19 -10.47 23.57
CA THR A 331 2.42 -9.68 23.51
C THR A 331 2.80 -9.36 22.06
N GLU A 332 3.70 -8.39 21.84
CA GLU A 332 4.23 -8.09 20.49
C GLU A 332 4.89 -9.34 19.87
N ASP A 333 5.61 -10.14 20.65
CA ASP A 333 6.22 -11.40 20.19
C ASP A 333 5.19 -12.46 19.79
N GLU A 334 4.11 -12.58 20.55
CA GLU A 334 2.99 -13.47 20.19
C GLU A 334 2.27 -12.99 18.94
N CYS A 335 2.09 -11.68 18.77
CA CYS A 335 1.55 -11.11 17.53
C CYS A 335 2.46 -11.44 16.33
N MET A 336 3.78 -11.26 16.46
CA MET A 336 4.72 -11.61 15.39
C MET A 336 4.70 -13.12 15.09
N SER A 337 4.60 -13.96 16.12
CA SER A 337 4.48 -15.42 15.94
C SER A 337 3.17 -15.83 15.25
N LEU A 338 2.07 -15.07 15.47
CA LEU A 338 0.82 -15.30 14.75
C LEU A 338 0.94 -14.85 13.29
N LEU A 339 1.65 -13.75 13.00
CA LEU A 339 1.96 -13.34 11.62
C LEU A 339 2.80 -14.39 10.89
N ASP A 340 3.80 -14.98 11.56
CA ASP A 340 4.57 -16.11 11.05
C ASP A 340 3.67 -17.33 10.76
N ALA A 341 2.74 -17.64 11.64
CA ALA A 341 1.81 -18.78 11.48
C ALA A 341 0.80 -18.62 10.31
N VAL A 342 0.62 -17.39 9.80
CA VAL A 342 -0.28 -17.05 8.67
C VAL A 342 0.44 -16.39 7.50
N HIS A 343 1.78 -16.48 7.43
CA HIS A 343 2.51 -16.04 6.25
C HIS A 343 2.16 -16.88 5.03
N THR A 344 2.48 -16.38 3.86
CA THR A 344 2.29 -17.10 2.59
C THR A 344 3.62 -17.30 1.90
N ASP A 345 3.76 -18.45 1.23
CA ASP A 345 4.89 -18.79 0.36
C ASP A 345 4.44 -18.92 -1.08
N LEU A 346 5.31 -18.54 -2.02
CA LEU A 346 5.10 -18.86 -3.43
C LEU A 346 5.02 -20.38 -3.58
N GLN A 347 3.87 -20.86 -4.05
CA GLN A 347 3.69 -22.27 -4.33
C GLN A 347 4.15 -22.57 -5.76
N SER A 348 5.01 -23.57 -5.90
CA SER A 348 5.60 -23.94 -7.18
C SER A 348 4.66 -24.70 -8.12
N GLU A 349 3.55 -25.27 -7.60
CA GLU A 349 2.59 -26.06 -8.40
C GLU A 349 1.15 -25.79 -7.95
N GLY A 350 0.37 -25.13 -8.80
CA GLY A 350 -1.10 -25.05 -8.67
C GLY A 350 -1.66 -24.20 -7.55
N GLY A 351 -0.80 -23.55 -6.77
CA GLY A 351 -1.19 -22.63 -5.72
C GLY A 351 -1.30 -21.18 -6.19
N ASP A 352 -1.64 -20.30 -5.29
CA ASP A 352 -1.68 -18.86 -5.54
C ASP A 352 -0.26 -18.29 -5.69
N ILE A 353 0.22 -18.23 -6.93
CA ILE A 353 1.55 -17.68 -7.27
C ILE A 353 1.69 -16.18 -6.97
N THR A 354 0.62 -15.55 -6.50
CA THR A 354 0.57 -14.11 -6.24
C THR A 354 0.84 -13.76 -4.78
N SER A 355 1.05 -14.75 -3.92
CA SER A 355 1.12 -14.54 -2.48
C SER A 355 2.43 -15.08 -1.90
N ASN A 356 3.38 -14.16 -1.66
CA ASN A 356 4.57 -14.39 -0.87
C ASN A 356 4.76 -13.24 0.11
N THR A 357 4.85 -13.52 1.42
CA THR A 357 4.95 -12.48 2.44
C THR A 357 6.23 -11.68 2.28
N GLN A 358 6.10 -10.40 1.98
CA GLN A 358 7.19 -9.45 1.76
C GLN A 358 7.61 -8.77 3.07
N TRP A 359 6.64 -8.40 3.89
CA TRP A 359 6.90 -7.93 5.25
C TRP A 359 5.79 -8.34 6.21
N SER A 360 6.19 -8.47 7.47
CA SER A 360 5.33 -8.61 8.64
C SER A 360 5.63 -7.49 9.61
N VAL A 361 4.63 -6.84 10.16
CA VAL A 361 4.82 -5.75 11.10
C VAL A 361 3.83 -5.83 12.26
N VAL A 362 4.32 -5.57 13.46
CA VAL A 362 3.50 -5.34 14.65
C VAL A 362 3.64 -3.86 15.02
N TYR A 363 2.56 -3.11 14.85
CA TYR A 363 2.44 -1.71 15.29
C TYR A 363 1.91 -1.68 16.73
N ASN A 364 2.58 -0.95 17.60
CA ASN A 364 2.06 -0.59 18.93
C ASN A 364 1.49 0.83 18.86
N LEU A 365 0.18 0.94 18.75
CA LEU A 365 -0.52 2.22 18.56
C LEU A 365 -0.45 3.11 19.81
N THR A 366 -0.29 2.52 20.98
CA THR A 366 -0.16 3.24 22.25
C THR A 366 1.24 3.84 22.39
N LYS A 367 2.30 3.04 22.15
CA LYS A 367 3.70 3.46 22.31
C LYS A 367 4.29 4.14 21.08
N LYS A 368 3.59 4.11 19.94
CA LYS A 368 4.06 4.64 18.65
C LYS A 368 5.34 3.94 18.18
N THR A 369 5.38 2.62 18.32
CA THR A 369 6.49 1.79 17.88
C THR A 369 6.03 0.76 16.86
N ALA A 370 6.97 0.26 16.05
CA ALA A 370 6.74 -0.83 15.13
C ALA A 370 7.89 -1.83 15.22
N THR A 371 7.58 -3.12 15.12
CA THR A 371 8.56 -4.20 14.96
C THR A 371 8.32 -4.83 13.60
N ILE A 372 9.33 -4.80 12.71
CA ILE A 372 9.22 -5.20 11.31
C ILE A 372 10.09 -6.40 11.04
N CYS A 373 9.56 -7.41 10.36
CA CYS A 373 10.31 -8.50 9.74
C CYS A 373 10.08 -8.45 8.23
N VAL A 374 11.12 -8.67 7.44
CA VAL A 374 11.02 -8.69 5.98
C VAL A 374 11.41 -10.06 5.45
N ASP A 375 10.84 -10.42 4.32
CA ASP A 375 11.16 -11.66 3.60
C ASP A 375 11.05 -12.92 4.48
N LYS A 376 10.11 -12.89 5.42
CA LYS A 376 9.83 -13.99 6.40
C LYS A 376 11.01 -14.32 7.33
N ASP A 377 12.00 -13.43 7.46
CA ASP A 377 13.04 -13.59 8.47
C ASP A 377 12.55 -13.11 9.85
N TYR A 378 11.75 -13.92 10.51
CA TYR A 378 11.21 -13.63 11.84
C TYR A 378 12.25 -13.66 12.97
N ASN A 379 13.47 -14.10 12.68
CA ASN A 379 14.60 -14.01 13.60
C ASN A 379 15.25 -12.63 13.59
N ARG A 380 15.06 -11.85 12.50
CA ARG A 380 15.60 -10.50 12.35
C ARG A 380 14.50 -9.46 12.53
N LYS A 381 14.26 -9.06 13.77
CA LYS A 381 13.29 -8.04 14.12
C LYS A 381 13.92 -6.64 14.04
N LEU A 382 13.33 -5.77 13.24
CA LEU A 382 13.76 -4.39 13.04
C LEU A 382 12.83 -3.46 13.83
N PRO A 383 13.25 -2.94 15.01
CA PRO A 383 12.46 -2.01 15.78
C PRO A 383 12.50 -0.62 15.14
N TYR A 384 11.36 0.07 15.17
CA TYR A 384 11.22 1.45 14.74
C TYR A 384 10.33 2.24 15.70
N ARG A 385 10.53 3.58 15.76
CA ARG A 385 9.75 4.46 16.61
C ARG A 385 9.48 5.78 15.88
N LEU A 386 8.20 6.26 16.02
CA LEU A 386 7.80 7.63 15.68
C LEU A 386 8.38 8.62 16.67
#